data_e4a4a81a0bc7b422113ca8550d731939
#
_entry.id   e4a4a81a0bc7b422113ca8550d731939
#
_cell.length_a   1.000
_cell.length_b   1.000
_cell.length_c   1.000
_cell.angle_alpha   90.00
_cell.angle_beta   90.00
_cell.angle_gamma   90.00
#
_symmetry.space_group_name_H-M   'P 1'
#
loop_
_entity.id
_entity.type
_entity.pdbx_description
1 polymer ?
#
loop_
_entity_poly.entity_id
_entity_poly.type
_entity_poly.pdbx_seq_one_letter_code
_entity_poly.pdbx_strand_id
1 'polypeptide(L)'
;MLVGLSCLLPMAAQSYLVPSPQREVRAVWFCTLGGMDWPGHQYAQTAYKAELQKQLLCKTFDDLQRAGINTILFQTRLRSTTAYASRYEPWDGAFSGTPGVAPPYDVLSFAVEEAHRRGMELHAYLVAYPICSVALAKQLGKKSLPARRPNLCVRAGDKWMMDPGRPGTAEHIAAMAKEIVENYEVDGIHLDYIRYPEKEIPFNDSKTYALYGHGQPKAQWRRENVTRTVRKVAEAVRSVRPWVKMSCSPIGKYADLPLYQSFGWNARDAVNQDAQGWLREGWMDMLFPMMYFDGKHFYPFAVNWQEHCNGRPVVPGLGIYFLDAREKDWEVQRVVRQINFTRQLGMGGQAYFRSRFLLNNVKGVLDYVTDAYQQPALSPAMTWRDSIAPASPKWKSEIVGESLRFSWQPVADNTPVVYNIYRLSPQGAQLVAHHLRNTSFDYTPALPTRLHDVYAVVAMDAYGNESSLPKYQPYAPSSPRIVDLPSAVARSRK
;
A
#
# COMPACT_ATOMS: atom_id res chain seq x y z
N MET A 1 -7.41 -18.69 64.59
CA MET A 1 -7.26 -17.49 63.74
C MET A 1 -6.39 -17.89 62.53
N LEU A 2 -7.05 -18.30 61.45
CA LEU A 2 -6.38 -18.65 60.21
C LEU A 2 -6.52 -17.43 59.26
N VAL A 3 -5.38 -16.79 58.94
CA VAL A 3 -5.28 -15.68 57.99
C VAL A 3 -5.14 -16.29 56.61
N GLY A 4 -6.21 -16.21 55.81
CA GLY A 4 -6.18 -16.62 54.43
C GLY A 4 -5.42 -15.62 53.57
N LEU A 5 -4.28 -16.05 53.01
CA LEU A 5 -3.50 -15.32 52.01
C LEU A 5 -4.20 -15.51 50.66
N SER A 6 -5.00 -14.54 50.21
CA SER A 6 -5.53 -14.54 48.85
C SER A 6 -4.43 -14.05 47.90
N CYS A 7 -3.88 -14.98 47.12
CA CYS A 7 -3.02 -14.66 45.97
C CYS A 7 -3.83 -13.95 44.92
N LEU A 8 -3.65 -12.63 44.81
CA LEU A 8 -4.05 -11.84 43.64
C LEU A 8 -3.11 -12.22 42.49
N LEU A 9 -3.55 -13.12 41.62
CA LEU A 9 -2.93 -13.31 40.32
C LEU A 9 -3.07 -12.03 39.53
N PRO A 10 -2.00 -11.52 38.91
CA PRO A 10 -2.13 -10.37 38.02
C PRO A 10 -3.02 -10.76 36.84
N MET A 11 -4.17 -10.10 36.70
CA MET A 11 -4.94 -10.13 35.46
C MET A 11 -4.03 -9.59 34.36
N ALA A 12 -3.40 -10.50 33.61
CA ALA A 12 -2.84 -10.16 32.33
C ALA A 12 -3.98 -9.52 31.53
N ALA A 13 -3.85 -8.25 31.19
CA ALA A 13 -4.75 -7.56 30.30
C ALA A 13 -4.73 -8.33 28.98
N GLN A 14 -5.68 -9.24 28.77
CA GLN A 14 -5.94 -9.82 27.47
C GLN A 14 -6.27 -8.63 26.55
N SER A 15 -5.32 -8.28 25.69
CA SER A 15 -5.56 -7.35 24.61
C SER A 15 -6.57 -8.01 23.69
N TYR A 16 -7.83 -7.66 23.81
CA TYR A 16 -8.87 -8.10 22.89
C TYR A 16 -8.46 -7.64 21.50
N LEU A 17 -8.07 -8.60 20.65
CA LEU A 17 -7.85 -8.37 19.23
C LEU A 17 -9.19 -7.93 18.63
N VAL A 18 -9.23 -6.71 18.09
CA VAL A 18 -10.38 -6.28 17.29
C VAL A 18 -10.41 -7.13 16.02
N PRO A 19 -11.53 -7.78 15.68
CA PRO A 19 -11.61 -8.62 14.50
C PRO A 19 -11.12 -7.92 13.25
N SER A 20 -10.36 -8.63 12.44
CA SER A 20 -9.87 -8.14 11.15
C SER A 20 -11.03 -7.94 10.18
N PRO A 21 -11.24 -6.75 9.59
CA PRO A 21 -12.28 -6.54 8.59
C PRO A 21 -11.94 -7.26 7.28
N GLN A 22 -12.97 -7.58 6.49
CA GLN A 22 -12.78 -8.18 5.15
C GLN A 22 -12.15 -7.20 4.15
N ARG A 23 -12.29 -5.90 4.39
CA ARG A 23 -11.70 -4.84 3.58
C ARG A 23 -10.86 -3.93 4.47
N GLU A 24 -9.55 -3.97 4.26
CA GLU A 24 -8.57 -3.25 5.04
C GLU A 24 -7.30 -3.09 4.23
N VAL A 25 -6.80 -1.88 4.09
CA VAL A 25 -5.46 -1.65 3.52
C VAL A 25 -4.40 -2.05 4.55
N ARG A 26 -3.54 -2.99 4.20
CA ARG A 26 -2.42 -3.47 5.00
C ARG A 26 -1.14 -3.18 4.25
N ALA A 27 -0.68 -1.94 4.40
CA ALA A 27 0.39 -1.42 3.56
C ALA A 27 1.74 -1.40 4.25
N VAL A 28 2.79 -1.38 3.44
CA VAL A 28 4.14 -1.13 3.90
C VAL A 28 4.86 -0.17 2.94
N TRP A 29 5.59 0.80 3.46
CA TRP A 29 6.55 1.55 2.65
C TRP A 29 7.76 0.67 2.35
N PHE A 30 8.08 0.57 1.07
CA PHE A 30 9.20 -0.19 0.55
C PHE A 30 10.20 0.76 -0.08
N CYS A 31 11.20 1.17 0.71
CA CYS A 31 12.14 2.22 0.35
C CYS A 31 13.34 1.66 -0.41
N THR A 32 13.54 2.13 -1.63
CA THR A 32 14.68 1.73 -2.48
C THR A 32 15.84 2.74 -2.47
N LEU A 33 15.62 3.94 -1.94
CA LEU A 33 16.64 4.99 -1.85
C LEU A 33 17.90 4.48 -1.13
N GLY A 34 19.03 4.49 -1.84
CA GLY A 34 20.28 3.96 -1.30
C GLY A 34 20.24 2.47 -0.93
N GLY A 35 19.27 1.72 -1.44
CA GLY A 35 19.08 0.30 -1.14
C GLY A 35 18.51 0.03 0.25
N MET A 36 17.81 0.97 0.87
CA MET A 36 17.38 0.89 2.29
C MET A 36 16.65 -0.39 2.68
N ASP A 37 15.59 -0.75 1.95
CA ASP A 37 14.85 -1.99 2.18
C ASP A 37 15.23 -3.04 1.15
N TRP A 38 15.51 -2.59 -0.06
CA TRP A 38 15.94 -3.38 -1.19
C TRP A 38 16.53 -2.44 -2.25
N PRO A 39 17.55 -2.83 -3.01
CA PRO A 39 18.22 -4.15 -3.00
C PRO A 39 19.39 -4.26 -2.00
N GLY A 40 19.57 -3.36 -1.07
CA GLY A 40 20.75 -3.31 -0.21
C GLY A 40 22.00 -2.97 -1.03
N HIS A 41 23.00 -3.85 -0.99
CA HIS A 41 24.21 -3.75 -1.80
C HIS A 41 24.25 -4.79 -2.95
N GLN A 42 23.12 -5.43 -3.26
CA GLN A 42 22.98 -6.39 -4.37
C GLN A 42 22.79 -5.64 -5.69
N TYR A 43 23.88 -5.05 -6.21
CA TYR A 43 23.82 -4.29 -7.45
C TYR A 43 23.75 -5.21 -8.67
N ALA A 44 22.76 -5.04 -9.54
CA ALA A 44 22.55 -5.80 -10.76
C ALA A 44 23.46 -5.31 -11.90
N GLN A 45 24.75 -5.58 -11.81
CA GLN A 45 25.76 -5.20 -12.82
C GLN A 45 25.89 -6.23 -13.95
N THR A 46 25.48 -7.46 -13.71
CA THR A 46 25.49 -8.58 -14.66
C THR A 46 24.17 -9.33 -14.61
N ALA A 47 23.87 -10.17 -15.61
CA ALA A 47 22.67 -11.00 -15.62
C ALA A 47 22.57 -11.89 -14.36
N TYR A 48 23.68 -12.49 -13.93
CA TYR A 48 23.73 -13.29 -12.71
C TYR A 48 23.39 -12.47 -11.45
N LYS A 49 23.98 -11.28 -11.31
CA LYS A 49 23.69 -10.40 -10.16
C LYS A 49 22.26 -9.86 -10.21
N ALA A 50 21.72 -9.65 -11.40
CA ALA A 50 20.31 -9.26 -11.57
C ALA A 50 19.38 -10.37 -11.05
N GLU A 51 19.70 -11.63 -11.31
CA GLU A 51 18.92 -12.76 -10.82
C GLU A 51 18.95 -12.86 -9.29
N LEU A 52 20.11 -12.66 -8.67
CA LEU A 52 20.20 -12.60 -7.19
C LEU A 52 19.37 -11.43 -6.60
N GLN A 53 19.38 -10.29 -7.28
CA GLN A 53 18.59 -9.13 -6.86
C GLN A 53 17.10 -9.41 -6.96
N LYS A 54 16.65 -10.08 -8.03
CA LYS A 54 15.26 -10.52 -8.21
C LYS A 54 14.83 -11.54 -7.15
N GLN A 55 15.67 -12.57 -6.88
CA GLN A 55 15.40 -13.57 -5.85
C GLN A 55 15.22 -12.95 -4.47
N LEU A 56 16.03 -11.93 -4.13
CA LEU A 56 15.90 -11.19 -2.89
C LEU A 56 14.55 -10.44 -2.82
N LEU A 57 14.08 -9.86 -3.92
CA LEU A 57 12.77 -9.21 -3.98
C LEU A 57 11.64 -10.23 -3.79
N CYS A 58 11.68 -11.35 -4.51
CA CYS A 58 10.70 -12.43 -4.39
C CYS A 58 10.60 -12.91 -2.94
N LYS A 59 11.75 -13.22 -2.30
CA LYS A 59 11.78 -13.62 -0.89
C LYS A 59 11.14 -12.57 0.02
N THR A 60 11.46 -11.30 -0.19
CA THR A 60 10.92 -10.20 0.62
C THR A 60 9.40 -10.08 0.44
N PHE A 61 8.91 -10.22 -0.77
CA PHE A 61 7.46 -10.18 -1.05
C PHE A 61 6.74 -11.43 -0.52
N ASP A 62 7.37 -12.61 -0.53
CA ASP A 62 6.85 -13.82 0.14
C ASP A 62 6.70 -13.60 1.65
N ASP A 63 7.70 -13.00 2.29
CA ASP A 63 7.68 -12.68 3.71
C ASP A 63 6.56 -11.67 4.05
N LEU A 64 6.37 -10.64 3.23
CA LEU A 64 5.31 -9.65 3.39
C LEU A 64 3.91 -10.27 3.17
N GLN A 65 3.74 -11.12 2.15
CA GLN A 65 2.49 -11.84 1.92
C GLN A 65 2.12 -12.73 3.11
N ARG A 66 3.09 -13.48 3.65
CA ARG A 66 2.87 -14.31 4.87
C ARG A 66 2.48 -13.49 6.08
N ALA A 67 2.97 -12.26 6.19
CA ALA A 67 2.55 -11.30 7.22
C ALA A 67 1.15 -10.72 7.00
N GLY A 68 0.47 -11.09 5.92
CA GLY A 68 -0.86 -10.59 5.57
C GLY A 68 -0.87 -9.18 4.98
N ILE A 69 0.27 -8.64 4.53
CA ILE A 69 0.38 -7.38 3.78
C ILE A 69 -0.28 -7.56 2.41
N ASN A 70 -1.09 -6.58 2.00
CA ASN A 70 -1.78 -6.60 0.71
C ASN A 70 -1.46 -5.40 -0.20
N THR A 71 -0.67 -4.44 0.28
CA THR A 71 -0.34 -3.22 -0.48
C THR A 71 1.13 -2.83 -0.26
N ILE A 72 1.87 -2.69 -1.35
CA ILE A 72 3.27 -2.27 -1.35
C ILE A 72 3.36 -0.83 -1.89
N LEU A 73 3.83 0.10 -1.07
CA LEU A 73 4.20 1.44 -1.51
C LEU A 73 5.65 1.39 -1.99
N PHE A 74 5.86 1.03 -3.26
CA PHE A 74 7.19 0.76 -3.83
C PHE A 74 7.86 2.05 -4.33
N GLN A 75 8.97 2.44 -3.72
CA GLN A 75 9.66 3.68 -4.07
C GLN A 75 10.26 3.61 -5.49
N THR A 76 9.57 4.25 -6.42
CA THR A 76 9.81 4.21 -7.87
C THR A 76 10.54 5.44 -8.38
N ARG A 77 10.18 6.64 -7.89
CA ARG A 77 10.96 7.87 -8.06
C ARG A 77 11.61 8.25 -6.74
N LEU A 78 12.93 8.27 -6.70
CA LEU A 78 13.66 8.42 -5.46
C LEU A 78 13.91 9.91 -5.14
N ARG A 79 14.86 10.54 -5.81
CA ARG A 79 15.15 11.98 -5.68
C ARG A 79 15.64 12.51 -7.02
N SER A 80 14.74 12.62 -7.99
CA SER A 80 15.03 12.87 -9.42
C SER A 80 15.89 11.78 -10.07
N THR A 81 15.74 10.56 -9.61
CA THR A 81 16.24 9.32 -10.19
C THR A 81 15.13 8.26 -10.09
N THR A 82 15.17 7.24 -10.91
CA THR A 82 14.05 6.31 -11.08
C THR A 82 14.46 4.85 -10.96
N ALA A 83 13.48 3.99 -10.65
CA ALA A 83 13.56 2.53 -10.66
C ALA A 83 13.06 1.93 -11.99
N TYR A 84 12.95 2.74 -13.04
CA TYR A 84 12.46 2.31 -14.36
C TYR A 84 13.09 3.19 -15.46
N ALA A 85 12.96 2.78 -16.73
CA ALA A 85 13.44 3.54 -17.88
C ALA A 85 12.56 4.76 -18.14
N SER A 86 12.93 5.91 -17.58
CA SER A 86 12.18 7.17 -17.74
C SER A 86 12.79 8.06 -18.82
N ARG A 87 11.90 8.72 -19.59
CA ARG A 87 12.28 9.81 -20.52
C ARG A 87 12.67 11.10 -19.79
N TYR A 88 12.28 11.23 -18.53
CA TYR A 88 12.39 12.47 -17.76
C TYR A 88 13.58 12.49 -16.81
N GLU A 89 13.87 11.38 -16.14
CA GLU A 89 14.90 11.31 -15.11
C GLU A 89 15.78 10.04 -15.25
N PRO A 90 17.05 10.07 -14.82
CA PRO A 90 17.97 8.94 -15.00
C PRO A 90 17.70 7.82 -13.98
N TRP A 91 18.19 6.63 -14.28
CA TRP A 91 18.21 5.51 -13.37
C TRP A 91 18.90 5.83 -12.04
N ASP A 92 18.37 5.33 -10.94
CA ASP A 92 19.04 5.40 -9.65
C ASP A 92 20.19 4.38 -9.54
N GLY A 93 21.26 4.80 -8.87
CA GLY A 93 22.43 3.94 -8.66
C GLY A 93 22.20 2.79 -7.68
N ALA A 94 21.10 2.81 -6.91
CA ALA A 94 20.77 1.72 -5.99
C ALA A 94 20.59 0.37 -6.70
N PHE A 95 20.19 0.37 -7.97
CA PHE A 95 19.90 -0.87 -8.71
C PHE A 95 21.13 -1.44 -9.43
N SER A 96 21.89 -0.60 -10.12
CA SER A 96 23.08 -1.03 -10.89
C SER A 96 24.41 -0.82 -10.16
N GLY A 97 24.41 -0.08 -9.05
CA GLY A 97 25.64 0.39 -8.37
C GLY A 97 26.23 1.67 -8.96
N THR A 98 25.68 2.18 -10.07
CA THR A 98 26.19 3.38 -10.74
C THR A 98 25.05 4.33 -11.11
N PRO A 99 25.02 5.56 -10.58
CA PRO A 99 23.99 6.53 -10.91
C PRO A 99 23.89 6.80 -12.43
N GLY A 100 22.67 6.80 -12.94
CA GLY A 100 22.38 7.04 -14.36
C GLY A 100 22.65 5.85 -15.28
N VAL A 101 22.97 4.66 -14.73
CA VAL A 101 23.16 3.41 -15.48
C VAL A 101 22.03 2.45 -15.18
N ALA A 102 21.40 1.91 -16.22
CA ALA A 102 20.33 0.94 -16.11
C ALA A 102 20.86 -0.42 -15.60
N PRO A 103 20.11 -1.15 -14.76
CA PRO A 103 20.32 -2.57 -14.56
C PRO A 103 19.91 -3.37 -15.81
N PRO A 104 20.31 -4.65 -15.97
CA PRO A 104 19.98 -5.47 -17.15
C PRO A 104 18.55 -6.01 -17.18
N TYR A 105 17.63 -5.44 -16.41
CA TYR A 105 16.21 -5.79 -16.40
C TYR A 105 15.36 -4.58 -15.97
N ASP A 106 14.07 -4.61 -16.25
CA ASP A 106 13.13 -3.59 -15.80
C ASP A 106 12.68 -3.89 -14.35
N VAL A 107 13.15 -3.05 -13.43
CA VAL A 107 12.93 -3.21 -11.99
C VAL A 107 11.47 -3.04 -11.62
N LEU A 108 10.78 -2.03 -12.19
CA LEU A 108 9.38 -1.75 -11.86
C LEU A 108 8.44 -2.81 -12.44
N SER A 109 8.66 -3.23 -13.70
CA SER A 109 7.89 -4.31 -14.31
C SER A 109 7.97 -5.58 -13.46
N PHE A 110 9.18 -5.98 -13.10
CA PHE A 110 9.40 -7.17 -12.28
C PHE A 110 8.74 -7.05 -10.89
N ALA A 111 8.82 -5.89 -10.25
CA ALA A 111 8.21 -5.69 -8.94
C ALA A 111 6.67 -5.74 -9.01
N VAL A 112 6.05 -5.16 -10.04
CA VAL A 112 4.60 -5.22 -10.27
C VAL A 112 4.15 -6.68 -10.49
N GLU A 113 4.82 -7.42 -11.36
CA GLU A 113 4.50 -8.82 -11.64
C GLU A 113 4.58 -9.69 -10.38
N GLU A 114 5.63 -9.51 -9.57
CA GLU A 114 5.84 -10.29 -8.35
C GLU A 114 4.86 -9.91 -7.23
N ALA A 115 4.44 -8.64 -7.13
CA ALA A 115 3.38 -8.22 -6.21
C ALA A 115 2.04 -8.84 -6.61
N HIS A 116 1.65 -8.73 -7.89
CA HIS A 116 0.40 -9.28 -8.43
C HIS A 116 0.32 -10.80 -8.32
N ARG A 117 1.44 -11.52 -8.55
CA ARG A 117 1.49 -12.99 -8.37
C ARG A 117 1.12 -13.41 -6.94
N ARG A 118 1.33 -12.54 -5.97
CA ARG A 118 1.02 -12.75 -4.55
C ARG A 118 -0.30 -12.12 -4.11
N GLY A 119 -1.08 -11.58 -5.04
CA GLY A 119 -2.34 -10.90 -4.76
C GLY A 119 -2.17 -9.57 -4.04
N MET A 120 -0.98 -8.96 -4.07
CA MET A 120 -0.70 -7.65 -3.47
C MET A 120 -0.81 -6.54 -4.50
N GLU A 121 -1.39 -5.41 -4.12
CA GLU A 121 -1.32 -4.18 -4.89
C GLU A 121 0.08 -3.56 -4.80
N LEU A 122 0.57 -2.98 -5.91
CA LEU A 122 1.78 -2.18 -5.93
C LEU A 122 1.45 -0.75 -6.35
N HIS A 123 1.68 0.19 -5.42
CA HIS A 123 1.59 1.62 -5.70
C HIS A 123 2.98 2.18 -6.00
N ALA A 124 3.14 2.80 -7.16
CA ALA A 124 4.38 3.50 -7.49
C ALA A 124 4.52 4.73 -6.59
N TYR A 125 5.49 4.68 -5.69
CA TYR A 125 5.76 5.72 -4.72
C TYR A 125 6.77 6.73 -5.29
N LEU A 126 6.34 7.99 -5.42
CA LEU A 126 7.10 9.09 -5.98
C LEU A 126 7.45 10.12 -4.90
N VAL A 127 8.75 10.31 -4.64
CA VAL A 127 9.26 11.46 -3.87
C VAL A 127 9.14 12.70 -4.75
N ALA A 128 8.17 13.58 -4.48
CA ALA A 128 7.75 14.62 -5.43
C ALA A 128 8.77 15.76 -5.62
N TYR A 129 9.02 16.60 -4.61
CA TYR A 129 9.84 17.80 -4.80
C TYR A 129 11.33 17.67 -4.47
N PRO A 130 11.78 16.85 -3.53
CA PRO A 130 13.20 16.63 -3.30
C PRO A 130 13.92 16.13 -4.54
N ILE A 131 15.06 16.74 -4.82
CA ILE A 131 16.01 16.34 -5.84
C ILE A 131 17.26 15.80 -5.10
N CYS A 132 18.21 15.27 -5.80
CA CYS A 132 19.45 14.73 -5.25
C CYS A 132 20.36 15.79 -4.60
N SER A 133 21.40 15.32 -3.91
CA SER A 133 22.46 16.18 -3.42
C SER A 133 23.20 16.88 -4.57
N VAL A 134 23.84 17.99 -4.27
CA VAL A 134 24.71 18.70 -5.25
C VAL A 134 25.80 17.78 -5.77
N ALA A 135 26.36 16.92 -4.91
CA ALA A 135 27.39 15.94 -5.30
C ALA A 135 26.85 14.93 -6.31
N LEU A 136 25.69 14.35 -6.07
CA LEU A 136 25.06 13.39 -7.01
C LEU A 136 24.65 14.07 -8.31
N ALA A 137 24.14 15.31 -8.27
CA ALA A 137 23.82 16.07 -9.47
C ALA A 137 25.08 16.30 -10.33
N LYS A 138 26.23 16.59 -9.71
CA LYS A 138 27.51 16.72 -10.39
C LYS A 138 27.97 15.39 -11.01
N GLN A 139 27.82 14.27 -10.30
CA GLN A 139 28.13 12.94 -10.81
C GLN A 139 27.25 12.55 -12.01
N LEU A 140 25.96 12.83 -11.97
CA LEU A 140 25.01 12.60 -13.07
C LEU A 140 25.26 13.54 -14.27
N GLY A 141 25.92 14.68 -14.06
CA GLY A 141 26.25 15.65 -15.10
C GLY A 141 25.03 16.12 -15.89
N LYS A 142 25.09 16.04 -17.21
CA LYS A 142 24.00 16.44 -18.13
C LYS A 142 22.71 15.63 -17.95
N LYS A 143 22.74 14.47 -17.30
CA LYS A 143 21.55 13.64 -17.01
C LYS A 143 20.75 14.18 -15.81
N SER A 144 21.35 14.97 -14.94
CA SER A 144 20.68 15.48 -13.73
C SER A 144 19.55 16.45 -14.06
N LEU A 145 18.50 16.46 -13.24
CA LEU A 145 17.36 17.39 -13.40
C LEU A 145 17.80 18.87 -13.31
N PRO A 146 18.69 19.28 -12.38
CA PRO A 146 19.19 20.66 -12.37
C PRO A 146 19.92 21.10 -13.64
N ALA A 147 20.58 20.18 -14.34
CA ALA A 147 21.22 20.49 -15.62
C ALA A 147 20.23 20.55 -16.79
N ARG A 148 19.22 19.67 -16.81
CA ARG A 148 18.22 19.57 -17.89
C ARG A 148 17.09 20.57 -17.75
N ARG A 149 16.68 20.92 -16.54
CA ARG A 149 15.55 21.78 -16.19
C ARG A 149 15.89 22.75 -15.06
N PRO A 150 16.94 23.58 -15.20
CA PRO A 150 17.41 24.47 -14.14
C PRO A 150 16.31 25.43 -13.66
N ASN A 151 15.38 25.80 -14.53
CA ASN A 151 14.26 26.68 -14.23
C ASN A 151 13.24 26.07 -13.25
N LEU A 152 13.25 24.74 -13.02
CA LEU A 152 12.37 24.08 -12.05
C LEU A 152 13.05 23.88 -10.69
N CYS A 153 14.37 24.10 -10.60
CA CYS A 153 15.18 23.70 -9.46
C CYS A 153 15.62 24.91 -8.62
N VAL A 154 15.63 24.72 -7.31
CA VAL A 154 16.16 25.64 -6.32
C VAL A 154 17.16 24.91 -5.45
N ARG A 155 18.27 25.57 -5.14
CA ARG A 155 19.25 25.01 -4.21
C ARG A 155 18.77 25.22 -2.76
N ALA A 156 18.79 24.13 -1.98
CA ALA A 156 18.41 24.10 -0.58
C ALA A 156 19.56 23.49 0.23
N GLY A 157 20.51 24.33 0.62
CA GLY A 157 21.76 23.89 1.26
C GLY A 157 22.65 23.04 0.35
N ASP A 158 22.93 21.80 0.77
CA ASP A 158 23.71 20.79 0.02
C ASP A 158 22.89 19.98 -0.97
N LYS A 159 21.57 20.27 -1.10
CA LYS A 159 20.62 19.55 -1.94
C LYS A 159 19.94 20.48 -2.94
N TRP A 160 19.36 19.85 -3.95
CA TRP A 160 18.42 20.51 -4.86
C TRP A 160 16.99 20.12 -4.52
N MET A 161 16.05 21.03 -4.78
CA MET A 161 14.61 20.80 -4.68
C MET A 161 13.92 21.38 -5.91
N MET A 162 12.80 20.79 -6.31
CA MET A 162 11.89 21.44 -7.25
C MET A 162 11.18 22.59 -6.52
N ASP A 163 10.95 23.68 -7.24
CA ASP A 163 10.17 24.80 -6.74
C ASP A 163 8.69 24.61 -7.09
N PRO A 164 7.80 24.31 -6.13
CA PRO A 164 6.39 24.07 -6.40
C PRO A 164 5.66 25.29 -7.01
N GLY A 165 6.20 26.48 -6.79
CA GLY A 165 5.66 27.72 -7.35
C GLY A 165 5.90 27.88 -8.86
N ARG A 166 6.83 27.14 -9.42
CA ARG A 166 7.08 27.14 -10.88
C ARG A 166 6.01 26.34 -11.60
N PRO A 167 5.31 26.91 -12.59
CA PRO A 167 4.26 26.19 -13.32
C PRO A 167 4.72 24.84 -13.89
N GLY A 168 5.90 24.79 -14.50
CA GLY A 168 6.46 23.56 -15.08
C GLY A 168 6.79 22.44 -14.07
N THR A 169 6.78 22.71 -12.75
CA THR A 169 7.01 21.67 -11.72
C THR A 169 5.82 20.70 -11.68
N ALA A 170 4.60 21.20 -11.65
CA ALA A 170 3.41 20.37 -11.65
C ALA A 170 3.32 19.50 -12.92
N GLU A 171 3.62 20.11 -14.09
CA GLU A 171 3.66 19.41 -15.37
C GLU A 171 4.72 18.29 -15.40
N HIS A 172 5.90 18.53 -14.82
CA HIS A 172 6.96 17.51 -14.78
C HIS A 172 6.56 16.29 -13.94
N ILE A 173 6.03 16.50 -12.73
CA ILE A 173 5.58 15.40 -11.87
C ILE A 173 4.40 14.67 -12.49
N ALA A 174 3.43 15.39 -13.07
CA ALA A 174 2.30 14.80 -13.76
C ALA A 174 2.73 13.94 -14.97
N ALA A 175 3.70 14.42 -15.75
CA ALA A 175 4.23 13.67 -16.90
C ALA A 175 4.94 12.38 -16.47
N MET A 176 5.66 12.39 -15.34
CA MET A 176 6.28 11.18 -14.80
C MET A 176 5.25 10.17 -14.30
N ALA A 177 4.23 10.64 -13.57
CA ALA A 177 3.15 9.76 -13.10
C ALA A 177 2.38 9.15 -14.30
N LYS A 178 2.12 9.95 -15.32
CA LYS A 178 1.50 9.50 -16.57
C LYS A 178 2.36 8.43 -17.26
N GLU A 179 3.66 8.68 -17.41
CA GLU A 179 4.62 7.73 -18.00
C GLU A 179 4.58 6.37 -17.29
N ILE A 180 4.51 6.37 -15.95
CA ILE A 180 4.42 5.13 -15.17
C ILE A 180 3.11 4.39 -15.51
N VAL A 181 1.98 5.07 -15.47
CA VAL A 181 0.66 4.44 -15.71
C VAL A 181 0.48 4.02 -17.17
N GLU A 182 1.13 4.68 -18.14
CA GLU A 182 1.14 4.25 -19.54
C GLU A 182 1.89 2.94 -19.76
N ASN A 183 3.00 2.73 -19.03
CA ASN A 183 3.94 1.64 -19.31
C ASN A 183 3.85 0.47 -18.31
N TYR A 184 3.28 0.66 -17.11
CA TYR A 184 3.26 -0.34 -16.05
C TYR A 184 1.85 -0.52 -15.48
N GLU A 185 1.50 -1.74 -15.11
CA GLU A 185 0.21 -2.08 -14.49
C GLU A 185 0.22 -1.84 -12.97
N VAL A 186 0.62 -0.63 -12.55
CA VAL A 186 0.58 -0.25 -11.14
C VAL A 186 -0.87 -0.04 -10.69
N ASP A 187 -1.17 -0.41 -9.43
CA ASP A 187 -2.50 -0.25 -8.84
C ASP A 187 -2.74 1.16 -8.28
N GLY A 188 -1.67 1.89 -8.04
CA GLY A 188 -1.75 3.26 -7.53
C GLY A 188 -0.51 4.11 -7.81
N ILE A 189 -0.70 5.42 -7.73
CA ILE A 189 0.35 6.44 -7.64
C ILE A 189 0.32 7.01 -6.23
N HIS A 190 1.44 6.89 -5.52
CA HIS A 190 1.61 7.39 -4.15
C HIS A 190 2.60 8.56 -4.13
N LEU A 191 2.13 9.76 -3.73
CA LEU A 191 2.97 10.96 -3.66
C LEU A 191 3.51 11.17 -2.25
N ASP A 192 4.82 11.16 -2.10
CA ASP A 192 5.48 11.56 -0.87
C ASP A 192 6.29 12.85 -1.08
N TYR A 193 6.60 13.54 0.00
CA TYR A 193 7.23 14.85 -0.06
C TYR A 193 6.53 15.82 -1.02
N ILE A 194 5.22 15.65 -1.23
CA ILE A 194 4.36 16.57 -1.97
C ILE A 194 4.01 17.78 -1.08
N ARG A 195 5.04 18.53 -0.70
CA ARG A 195 4.98 19.60 0.29
C ARG A 195 6.19 20.54 0.21
N TYR A 196 6.01 21.75 0.70
CA TYR A 196 7.16 22.61 0.95
C TYR A 196 8.07 22.00 2.02
N PRO A 197 9.37 22.31 2.02
CA PRO A 197 10.28 21.80 3.04
C PRO A 197 9.97 22.39 4.41
N GLU A 198 10.50 21.74 5.42
CA GLU A 198 10.50 22.19 6.80
C GLU A 198 11.21 23.54 6.91
N LYS A 199 10.83 24.33 7.94
CA LYS A 199 11.33 25.69 8.16
C LYS A 199 12.87 25.75 8.27
N GLU A 200 13.48 24.72 8.78
CA GLU A 200 14.92 24.57 9.00
C GLU A 200 15.70 24.36 7.70
N ILE A 201 15.02 23.94 6.62
CA ILE A 201 15.66 23.76 5.31
C ILE A 201 15.67 25.10 4.58
N PRO A 202 16.85 25.62 4.20
CA PRO A 202 16.94 26.90 3.50
C PRO A 202 16.33 26.78 2.10
N PHE A 203 15.09 27.23 1.94
CA PHE A 203 14.36 27.22 0.70
C PHE A 203 13.90 28.63 0.34
N ASN A 204 14.41 29.18 -0.76
CA ASN A 204 14.09 30.53 -1.18
C ASN A 204 13.24 30.55 -2.47
N ASP A 205 11.95 30.79 -2.31
CA ASP A 205 10.97 30.97 -3.38
C ASP A 205 10.56 32.44 -3.63
N SER A 206 11.30 33.41 -3.06
CA SER A 206 10.91 34.81 -3.13
C SER A 206 10.79 35.35 -4.57
N LYS A 207 11.71 34.97 -5.45
CA LYS A 207 11.65 35.36 -6.87
C LYS A 207 10.43 34.75 -7.57
N THR A 208 10.13 33.47 -7.28
CA THR A 208 8.97 32.77 -7.83
C THR A 208 7.68 33.38 -7.31
N TYR A 209 7.63 33.69 -6.01
CA TYR A 209 6.48 34.37 -5.40
C TYR A 209 6.25 35.77 -6.01
N ALA A 210 7.31 36.55 -6.23
CA ALA A 210 7.19 37.85 -6.88
C ALA A 210 6.60 37.77 -8.30
N LEU A 211 6.94 36.70 -9.04
CA LEU A 211 6.44 36.50 -10.41
C LEU A 211 5.04 35.91 -10.48
N TYR A 212 4.68 35.03 -9.55
CA TYR A 212 3.46 34.21 -9.65
C TYR A 212 2.52 34.30 -8.43
N GLY A 213 2.86 35.12 -7.44
CA GLY A 213 2.05 35.26 -6.22
C GLY A 213 0.81 36.14 -6.39
N HIS A 214 0.80 37.04 -7.38
CA HIS A 214 -0.34 37.92 -7.71
C HIS A 214 -1.01 38.59 -6.51
N GLY A 215 -0.22 38.98 -5.49
CA GLY A 215 -0.73 39.65 -4.28
C GLY A 215 -1.39 38.73 -3.25
N GLN A 216 -1.46 37.44 -3.49
CA GLN A 216 -2.00 36.48 -2.50
C GLN A 216 -1.10 36.36 -1.26
N PRO A 217 -1.65 36.06 -0.06
CA PRO A 217 -0.85 35.69 1.09
C PRO A 217 0.06 34.50 0.76
N LYS A 218 1.34 34.60 1.08
CA LYS A 218 2.37 33.61 0.67
C LYS A 218 2.04 32.16 1.08
N ALA A 219 1.49 31.95 2.28
CA ALA A 219 1.09 30.64 2.75
C ALA A 219 -0.07 30.03 1.90
N GLN A 220 -1.04 30.86 1.52
CA GLN A 220 -2.13 30.44 0.63
C GLN A 220 -1.59 30.08 -0.77
N TRP A 221 -0.77 30.94 -1.36
CA TRP A 221 -0.12 30.69 -2.64
C TRP A 221 0.70 29.39 -2.63
N ARG A 222 1.44 29.12 -1.57
CA ARG A 222 2.18 27.85 -1.44
C ARG A 222 1.24 26.63 -1.40
N ARG A 223 0.14 26.68 -0.64
CA ARG A 223 -0.85 25.60 -0.61
C ARG A 223 -1.48 25.37 -1.99
N GLU A 224 -1.81 26.42 -2.70
CA GLU A 224 -2.36 26.34 -4.07
C GLU A 224 -1.36 25.73 -5.06
N ASN A 225 -0.05 26.01 -4.92
CA ASN A 225 0.99 25.38 -5.75
C ASN A 225 1.06 23.88 -5.54
N VAL A 226 1.03 23.42 -4.28
CA VAL A 226 1.01 22.00 -3.96
C VAL A 226 -0.28 21.34 -4.47
N THR A 227 -1.41 21.95 -4.22
CA THR A 227 -2.73 21.51 -4.71
C THR A 227 -2.78 21.43 -6.24
N ARG A 228 -2.22 22.41 -6.95
CA ARG A 228 -2.09 22.39 -8.42
C ARG A 228 -1.31 21.17 -8.89
N THR A 229 -0.22 20.82 -8.22
CA THR A 229 0.56 19.62 -8.58
C THR A 229 -0.26 18.36 -8.36
N VAL A 230 -0.90 18.21 -7.20
CA VAL A 230 -1.78 17.07 -6.90
C VAL A 230 -2.88 16.91 -7.94
N ARG A 231 -3.59 17.98 -8.26
CA ARG A 231 -4.64 17.99 -9.28
C ARG A 231 -4.13 17.55 -10.65
N LYS A 232 -3.02 18.14 -11.12
CA LYS A 232 -2.45 17.78 -12.43
C LYS A 232 -1.99 16.33 -12.51
N VAL A 233 -1.43 15.80 -11.43
CA VAL A 233 -1.06 14.38 -11.36
C VAL A 233 -2.32 13.51 -11.44
N ALA A 234 -3.34 13.81 -10.64
CA ALA A 234 -4.61 13.06 -10.67
C ALA A 234 -5.28 13.09 -12.04
N GLU A 235 -5.35 14.25 -12.69
CA GLU A 235 -5.87 14.41 -14.05
C GLU A 235 -5.07 13.58 -15.06
N ALA A 236 -3.74 13.63 -15.01
CA ALA A 236 -2.85 12.91 -15.91
C ALA A 236 -2.98 11.38 -15.76
N VAL A 237 -3.02 10.88 -14.53
CA VAL A 237 -3.18 9.44 -14.23
C VAL A 237 -4.54 8.95 -14.73
N ARG A 238 -5.61 9.65 -14.40
CA ARG A 238 -7.00 9.30 -14.78
C ARG A 238 -7.26 9.36 -16.27
N SER A 239 -6.54 10.22 -17.01
CA SER A 239 -6.65 10.27 -18.46
C SER A 239 -6.14 9.00 -19.16
N VAL A 240 -5.37 8.16 -18.46
CA VAL A 240 -4.81 6.90 -18.96
C VAL A 240 -5.57 5.70 -18.40
N ARG A 241 -5.62 5.60 -17.05
CA ARG A 241 -6.29 4.51 -16.32
C ARG A 241 -7.05 5.08 -15.14
N PRO A 242 -8.36 5.34 -15.28
CA PRO A 242 -9.16 6.02 -14.25
C PRO A 242 -9.31 5.22 -12.94
N TRP A 243 -9.03 3.92 -12.96
CA TRP A 243 -9.05 3.04 -11.78
C TRP A 243 -7.75 3.02 -10.99
N VAL A 244 -6.65 3.60 -11.49
CA VAL A 244 -5.40 3.71 -10.72
C VAL A 244 -5.59 4.65 -9.55
N LYS A 245 -5.35 4.14 -8.33
CA LYS A 245 -5.57 4.84 -7.07
C LYS A 245 -4.60 6.01 -6.90
N MET A 246 -5.11 7.17 -6.54
CA MET A 246 -4.30 8.33 -6.16
C MET A 246 -4.17 8.42 -4.65
N SER A 247 -2.94 8.43 -4.14
CA SER A 247 -2.67 8.54 -2.71
C SER A 247 -1.46 9.41 -2.39
N CYS A 248 -1.34 9.84 -1.14
CA CYS A 248 -0.14 10.52 -0.65
C CYS A 248 0.11 10.27 0.83
N SER A 249 1.34 10.56 1.28
CA SER A 249 1.77 10.57 2.68
C SER A 249 1.87 12.01 3.23
N PRO A 250 0.77 12.60 3.73
CA PRO A 250 0.84 13.88 4.42
C PRO A 250 1.47 13.73 5.80
N ILE A 251 1.88 14.87 6.40
CA ILE A 251 2.27 14.90 7.80
C ILE A 251 1.12 14.40 8.66
N GLY A 252 1.42 13.57 9.67
CA GLY A 252 0.43 12.85 10.47
C GLY A 252 -0.57 13.71 11.24
N LYS A 253 -0.26 14.98 11.46
CA LYS A 253 -1.17 16.01 11.99
C LYS A 253 -1.63 16.88 10.82
N TYR A 254 -2.95 17.01 10.60
CA TYR A 254 -3.43 17.89 9.53
C TYR A 254 -3.24 19.37 9.87
N ALA A 255 -3.77 19.80 11.01
CA ALA A 255 -3.65 21.15 11.56
C ALA A 255 -3.55 21.05 13.09
N ASP A 256 -3.32 22.15 13.78
CA ASP A 256 -3.31 22.16 15.24
C ASP A 256 -4.72 21.84 15.80
N LEU A 257 -4.76 21.14 16.93
CA LEU A 257 -5.99 20.78 17.64
C LEU A 257 -6.02 21.44 19.03
N PRO A 258 -6.53 22.68 19.17
CA PRO A 258 -6.52 23.45 20.43
C PRO A 258 -7.21 22.71 21.59
N LEU A 259 -8.34 22.05 21.33
CA LEU A 259 -9.10 21.29 22.32
C LEU A 259 -8.25 20.22 23.04
N TYR A 260 -7.30 19.62 22.31
CA TYR A 260 -6.41 18.57 22.82
C TYR A 260 -5.02 19.10 23.18
N GLN A 261 -4.83 20.40 23.16
CA GLN A 261 -3.53 21.05 23.42
C GLN A 261 -2.38 20.41 22.62
N SER A 262 -2.65 20.09 21.36
CA SER A 262 -1.70 19.46 20.44
C SER A 262 -1.40 20.37 19.27
N PHE A 263 -0.18 20.93 19.30
CA PHE A 263 0.31 21.96 18.38
C PHE A 263 1.59 21.51 17.71
N GLY A 264 2.04 22.28 16.75
CA GLY A 264 3.36 22.18 16.16
C GLY A 264 3.35 21.75 14.70
N TRP A 265 4.30 20.93 14.32
CA TRP A 265 4.50 20.57 12.93
C TRP A 265 3.31 19.81 12.36
N ASN A 266 2.62 20.43 11.38
CA ASN A 266 1.42 19.92 10.77
C ASN A 266 1.45 20.03 9.24
N ALA A 267 0.52 19.34 8.56
CA ALA A 267 0.47 19.27 7.10
C ALA A 267 0.07 20.62 6.48
N ARG A 268 -1.03 21.19 6.95
CA ARG A 268 -1.68 22.33 6.31
C ARG A 268 -0.87 23.62 6.45
N ASP A 269 -0.43 23.93 7.66
CA ASP A 269 0.13 25.25 7.96
C ASP A 269 1.66 25.27 7.96
N ALA A 270 2.32 24.18 8.42
CA ALA A 270 3.78 24.13 8.45
C ALA A 270 4.40 23.82 7.09
N VAL A 271 3.80 22.91 6.30
CA VAL A 271 4.37 22.43 5.02
C VAL A 271 3.44 22.56 3.83
N ASN A 272 2.30 23.23 3.99
CA ASN A 272 1.37 23.62 2.93
C ASN A 272 0.69 22.44 2.21
N GLN A 273 0.37 21.34 2.93
CA GLN A 273 -0.37 20.18 2.42
C GLN A 273 -1.84 20.28 2.85
N ASP A 274 -2.75 20.60 1.93
CA ASP A 274 -4.20 20.59 2.19
C ASP A 274 -4.82 19.22 1.87
N ALA A 275 -4.32 18.17 2.54
CA ALA A 275 -4.65 16.79 2.20
C ALA A 275 -6.14 16.44 2.43
N GLN A 276 -6.78 17.01 3.47
CA GLN A 276 -8.24 16.85 3.66
C GLN A 276 -9.02 17.53 2.52
N GLY A 277 -8.56 18.70 2.05
CA GLY A 277 -9.10 19.35 0.86
C GLY A 277 -8.98 18.48 -0.38
N TRP A 278 -7.86 17.80 -0.58
CA TRP A 278 -7.66 16.93 -1.74
C TRP A 278 -8.58 15.69 -1.74
N LEU A 279 -8.93 15.15 -0.56
CA LEU A 279 -9.95 14.11 -0.45
C LEU A 279 -11.34 14.66 -0.81
N ARG A 280 -11.72 15.82 -0.26
CA ARG A 280 -13.01 16.47 -0.49
C ARG A 280 -13.23 16.79 -1.96
N GLU A 281 -12.21 17.33 -2.64
CA GLU A 281 -12.24 17.64 -4.08
C GLU A 281 -12.08 16.39 -4.96
N GLY A 282 -11.83 15.22 -4.38
CA GLY A 282 -11.71 13.95 -5.06
C GLY A 282 -10.43 13.80 -5.89
N TRP A 283 -9.37 14.58 -5.63
CA TRP A 283 -8.07 14.37 -6.30
C TRP A 283 -7.27 13.24 -5.70
N MET A 284 -7.49 12.92 -4.42
CA MET A 284 -6.96 11.73 -3.76
C MET A 284 -8.07 10.70 -3.52
N ASP A 285 -7.76 9.43 -3.69
CA ASP A 285 -8.64 8.30 -3.42
C ASP A 285 -8.38 7.71 -2.05
N MET A 286 -7.19 7.90 -1.49
CA MET A 286 -6.81 7.53 -0.12
C MET A 286 -5.64 8.36 0.40
N LEU A 287 -5.48 8.39 1.72
CA LEU A 287 -4.34 9.06 2.37
C LEU A 287 -3.61 8.12 3.32
N PHE A 288 -2.29 8.30 3.41
CA PHE A 288 -1.40 7.61 4.33
C PHE A 288 -0.70 8.62 5.26
N PRO A 289 -1.40 9.28 6.18
CA PRO A 289 -0.79 10.28 7.05
C PRO A 289 0.33 9.64 7.89
N MET A 290 1.51 10.25 7.88
CA MET A 290 2.70 9.80 8.62
C MET A 290 2.55 10.05 10.11
N MET A 291 1.74 9.23 10.79
CA MET A 291 1.39 9.38 12.20
C MET A 291 2.43 8.73 13.13
N TYR A 292 3.70 9.09 12.95
CA TYR A 292 4.84 8.59 13.72
C TYR A 292 4.92 9.25 15.10
N PHE A 293 3.81 9.17 15.84
CA PHE A 293 3.61 9.80 17.14
C PHE A 293 2.94 8.83 18.11
N ASP A 294 2.80 9.24 19.38
CA ASP A 294 2.03 8.52 20.39
C ASP A 294 1.20 9.49 21.24
N GLY A 295 0.27 8.96 22.04
CA GLY A 295 -0.55 9.71 22.97
C GLY A 295 -1.36 10.83 22.31
N LYS A 296 -1.34 12.02 22.91
CA LYS A 296 -2.08 13.21 22.42
C LYS A 296 -1.68 13.67 21.01
N HIS A 297 -0.56 13.18 20.48
CA HIS A 297 -0.10 13.49 19.14
C HIS A 297 -0.51 12.44 18.10
N PHE A 298 -1.12 11.32 18.51
CA PHE A 298 -1.65 10.27 17.66
C PHE A 298 -3.18 10.22 17.71
N TYR A 299 -3.76 9.86 18.86
CA TYR A 299 -5.17 9.49 18.97
C TYR A 299 -6.15 10.59 18.54
N PRO A 300 -6.04 11.85 18.99
CA PRO A 300 -6.94 12.90 18.54
C PRO A 300 -6.82 13.20 17.04
N PHE A 301 -5.62 13.05 16.48
CA PHE A 301 -5.42 13.26 15.05
C PHE A 301 -5.98 12.11 14.21
N ALA A 302 -5.95 10.86 14.70
CA ALA A 302 -6.62 9.74 14.04
C ALA A 302 -8.13 9.98 13.95
N VAL A 303 -8.74 10.46 15.04
CA VAL A 303 -10.16 10.89 15.03
C VAL A 303 -10.38 12.01 14.01
N ASN A 304 -9.57 13.05 14.03
CA ASN A 304 -9.69 14.18 13.09
C ASN A 304 -9.54 13.73 11.63
N TRP A 305 -8.61 12.85 11.32
CA TRP A 305 -8.48 12.28 9.99
C TRP A 305 -9.71 11.49 9.56
N GLN A 306 -10.27 10.67 10.46
CA GLN A 306 -11.47 9.86 10.16
C GLN A 306 -12.72 10.72 9.98
N GLU A 307 -12.92 11.74 10.79
CA GLU A 307 -14.05 12.69 10.67
C GLU A 307 -14.03 13.45 9.33
N HIS A 308 -12.85 13.65 8.74
CA HIS A 308 -12.66 14.39 7.49
C HIS A 308 -12.24 13.48 6.31
N CYS A 309 -12.52 12.19 6.40
CA CYS A 309 -12.14 11.23 5.35
C CYS A 309 -12.98 11.34 4.07
N ASN A 310 -14.13 12.01 4.10
CA ASN A 310 -15.05 12.16 2.96
C ASN A 310 -15.43 10.81 2.30
N GLY A 311 -15.63 9.77 3.10
CA GLY A 311 -15.96 8.42 2.64
C GLY A 311 -14.82 7.69 1.93
N ARG A 312 -13.58 8.16 2.05
CA ARG A 312 -12.40 7.55 1.45
C ARG A 312 -11.48 6.96 2.51
N PRO A 313 -10.72 5.90 2.20
CA PRO A 313 -9.80 5.30 3.15
C PRO A 313 -8.73 6.29 3.62
N VAL A 314 -8.64 6.50 4.93
CA VAL A 314 -7.46 7.09 5.56
C VAL A 314 -6.74 5.97 6.30
N VAL A 315 -5.48 5.76 5.97
CA VAL A 315 -4.65 4.64 6.39
C VAL A 315 -3.47 5.19 7.21
N PRO A 316 -3.57 5.24 8.54
CA PRO A 316 -2.49 5.79 9.38
C PRO A 316 -1.16 5.07 9.14
N GLY A 317 -0.12 5.85 8.90
CA GLY A 317 1.26 5.38 8.89
C GLY A 317 1.78 5.22 10.30
N LEU A 318 2.18 4.01 10.66
CA LEU A 318 2.72 3.67 11.98
C LEU A 318 4.24 3.65 11.95
N GLY A 319 4.86 4.40 12.85
CA GLY A 319 6.32 4.54 12.93
C GLY A 319 6.97 3.37 13.65
N ILE A 320 6.91 2.16 13.09
CA ILE A 320 7.47 0.95 13.70
C ILE A 320 9.01 0.99 13.81
N TYR A 321 9.68 1.87 13.08
CA TYR A 321 11.12 2.07 13.23
C TYR A 321 11.48 2.60 14.63
N PHE A 322 10.54 3.27 15.31
CA PHE A 322 10.74 3.70 16.70
C PHE A 322 10.79 2.56 17.73
N LEU A 323 10.48 1.32 17.34
CA LEU A 323 10.72 0.15 18.16
C LEU A 323 12.22 -0.19 18.28
N ASP A 324 13.04 0.20 17.29
CA ASP A 324 14.48 -0.01 17.32
C ASP A 324 15.11 0.80 18.48
N ALA A 325 15.96 0.16 19.26
CA ALA A 325 16.65 0.79 20.39
C ALA A 325 17.57 1.97 19.98
N ARG A 326 18.00 2.00 18.73
CA ARG A 326 18.80 3.13 18.16
C ARG A 326 17.96 4.37 17.84
N GLU A 327 16.64 4.24 17.87
CA GLU A 327 15.68 5.31 17.60
C GLU A 327 15.03 5.81 18.91
N LYS A 328 13.79 5.41 19.18
CA LYS A 328 13.07 5.82 20.41
C LYS A 328 12.81 4.69 21.39
N ASP A 329 13.22 3.48 21.06
CA ASP A 329 13.05 2.29 21.88
C ASP A 329 11.61 2.07 22.40
N TRP A 330 10.62 2.31 21.52
CA TRP A 330 9.22 2.13 21.88
C TRP A 330 8.92 0.67 22.21
N GLU A 331 8.02 0.46 23.18
CA GLU A 331 7.43 -0.85 23.41
C GLU A 331 6.43 -1.20 22.31
N VAL A 332 6.39 -2.47 21.88
CA VAL A 332 5.50 -2.95 20.80
C VAL A 332 4.03 -2.68 21.11
N GLN A 333 3.62 -2.68 22.37
CA GLN A 333 2.26 -2.37 22.83
C GLN A 333 1.76 -1.00 22.38
N ARG A 334 2.65 -0.06 22.09
CA ARG A 334 2.24 1.24 21.50
C ARG A 334 1.66 1.04 20.12
N VAL A 335 2.34 0.27 19.28
CA VAL A 335 1.89 -0.07 17.92
C VAL A 335 0.62 -0.94 17.97
N VAL A 336 0.59 -1.92 18.86
CA VAL A 336 -0.59 -2.78 19.11
C VAL A 336 -1.84 -1.94 19.42
N ARG A 337 -1.73 -1.00 20.35
CA ARG A 337 -2.84 -0.09 20.70
C ARG A 337 -3.25 0.79 19.51
N GLN A 338 -2.30 1.25 18.72
CA GLN A 338 -2.60 2.05 17.52
C GLN A 338 -3.36 1.26 16.46
N ILE A 339 -2.98 0.00 16.19
CA ILE A 339 -3.68 -0.90 15.27
C ILE A 339 -5.11 -1.13 15.75
N ASN A 340 -5.29 -1.50 17.02
CA ASN A 340 -6.62 -1.76 17.56
C ASN A 340 -7.51 -0.50 17.55
N PHE A 341 -6.96 0.65 17.93
CA PHE A 341 -7.70 1.92 17.92
C PHE A 341 -8.15 2.31 16.51
N THR A 342 -7.29 2.20 15.51
CA THR A 342 -7.64 2.53 14.12
C THR A 342 -8.71 1.61 13.56
N ARG A 343 -8.72 0.32 13.92
CA ARG A 343 -9.79 -0.62 13.59
C ARG A 343 -11.10 -0.28 14.29
N GLN A 344 -11.08 0.03 15.60
CA GLN A 344 -12.26 0.46 16.35
C GLN A 344 -12.87 1.73 15.78
N LEU A 345 -12.04 2.65 15.29
CA LEU A 345 -12.48 3.89 14.67
C LEU A 345 -13.00 3.70 13.24
N GLY A 346 -12.87 2.51 12.66
CA GLY A 346 -13.30 2.22 11.29
C GLY A 346 -12.44 2.90 10.22
N MET A 347 -11.14 3.13 10.50
CA MET A 347 -10.21 3.68 9.51
C MET A 347 -9.91 2.69 8.39
N GLY A 348 -9.40 3.17 7.26
CA GLY A 348 -9.19 2.37 6.05
C GLY A 348 -8.13 1.27 6.14
N GLY A 349 -7.41 1.16 7.25
CA GLY A 349 -6.35 0.18 7.48
C GLY A 349 -5.14 0.75 8.18
N GLN A 350 -3.98 0.13 8.03
CA GLN A 350 -2.70 0.57 8.58
C GLN A 350 -1.57 0.45 7.55
N ALA A 351 -0.58 1.33 7.67
CA ALA A 351 0.64 1.29 6.87
C ALA A 351 1.88 1.35 7.77
N TYR A 352 2.87 0.51 7.52
CA TYR A 352 4.05 0.39 8.38
C TYR A 352 5.27 1.09 7.75
N PHE A 353 5.89 1.99 8.48
CA PHE A 353 7.14 2.60 8.05
C PHE A 353 8.30 2.00 8.84
N ARG A 354 9.11 1.12 8.21
CA ARG A 354 9.10 0.64 6.82
C ARG A 354 9.33 -0.88 6.80
N SER A 355 9.30 -1.51 5.65
CA SER A 355 9.34 -2.97 5.48
C SER A 355 10.48 -3.67 6.23
N ARG A 356 11.68 -3.11 6.25
CA ARG A 356 12.83 -3.66 6.96
C ARG A 356 12.58 -3.85 8.47
N PHE A 357 11.94 -2.86 9.12
CA PHE A 357 11.69 -2.96 10.57
C PHE A 357 10.58 -3.97 10.88
N LEU A 358 9.60 -4.10 9.97
CA LEU A 358 8.58 -5.14 10.07
C LEU A 358 9.22 -6.52 9.95
N LEU A 359 9.95 -6.78 8.87
CA LEU A 359 10.52 -8.10 8.56
C LEU A 359 11.66 -8.50 9.50
N ASN A 360 12.36 -7.55 10.11
CA ASN A 360 13.33 -7.83 11.15
C ASN A 360 12.68 -8.20 12.50
N ASN A 361 11.35 -8.23 12.56
CA ASN A 361 10.55 -8.57 13.74
C ASN A 361 10.98 -7.80 15.01
N VAL A 362 11.23 -6.49 14.86
CA VAL A 362 11.72 -5.68 15.98
C VAL A 362 10.72 -5.72 17.13
N LYS A 363 11.14 -6.21 18.31
CA LYS A 363 10.30 -6.43 19.50
C LYS A 363 9.04 -7.27 19.25
N GLY A 364 9.05 -8.19 18.28
CA GLY A 364 7.92 -9.07 17.99
C GLY A 364 6.78 -8.41 17.18
N VAL A 365 7.04 -7.30 16.48
CA VAL A 365 6.01 -6.60 15.70
C VAL A 365 5.50 -7.42 14.52
N LEU A 366 6.36 -8.23 13.88
CA LEU A 366 5.95 -9.10 12.79
C LEU A 366 5.02 -10.21 13.28
N ASP A 367 5.35 -10.82 14.42
CA ASP A 367 4.55 -11.89 15.01
C ASP A 367 3.13 -11.36 15.31
N TYR A 368 3.03 -10.19 15.93
CA TYR A 368 1.75 -9.56 16.21
C TYR A 368 0.96 -9.24 14.94
N VAL A 369 1.62 -8.64 13.93
CA VAL A 369 0.96 -8.28 12.66
C VAL A 369 0.47 -9.53 11.94
N THR A 370 1.27 -10.60 11.89
CA THR A 370 0.89 -11.87 11.28
C THR A 370 -0.33 -12.47 11.97
N ASP A 371 -0.36 -12.45 13.30
CA ASP A 371 -1.50 -12.92 14.09
C ASP A 371 -2.76 -12.05 13.84
N ALA A 372 -2.60 -10.73 13.84
CA ALA A 372 -3.68 -9.78 13.59
C ALA A 372 -4.25 -9.86 12.15
N TYR A 373 -3.50 -10.41 11.19
CA TYR A 373 -3.82 -10.46 9.77
C TYR A 373 -4.03 -11.89 9.23
N GLN A 374 -4.30 -12.87 10.10
CA GLN A 374 -4.54 -14.28 9.72
C GLN A 374 -5.62 -14.45 8.64
N GLN A 375 -6.65 -13.58 8.65
CA GLN A 375 -7.67 -13.58 7.61
C GLN A 375 -7.26 -12.63 6.49
N PRO A 376 -7.22 -13.09 5.22
CA PRO A 376 -6.97 -12.20 4.10
C PRO A 376 -7.98 -11.05 4.06
N ALA A 377 -7.56 -9.90 3.58
CA ALA A 377 -8.43 -8.74 3.36
C ALA A 377 -8.14 -8.10 2.00
N LEU A 378 -9.18 -7.59 1.36
CA LEU A 378 -9.08 -6.79 0.15
C LEU A 378 -8.92 -5.30 0.50
N SER A 379 -8.34 -4.53 -0.40
CA SER A 379 -8.42 -3.07 -0.30
C SER A 379 -9.89 -2.60 -0.44
N PRO A 380 -10.29 -1.49 0.20
CA PRO A 380 -11.61 -0.91 0.01
C PRO A 380 -11.89 -0.59 -1.45
N ALA A 381 -13.10 -0.91 -1.93
CA ALA A 381 -13.52 -0.57 -3.28
C ALA A 381 -13.68 0.95 -3.45
N MET A 382 -13.36 1.47 -4.63
CA MET A 382 -13.49 2.89 -4.98
C MET A 382 -14.90 3.22 -5.48
N THR A 383 -15.93 2.94 -4.69
CA THR A 383 -17.35 3.15 -5.05
C THR A 383 -17.71 4.60 -5.38
N TRP A 384 -16.88 5.55 -4.99
CA TRP A 384 -17.00 6.97 -5.38
C TRP A 384 -16.51 7.27 -6.81
N ARG A 385 -15.85 6.30 -7.47
CA ARG A 385 -15.43 6.38 -8.88
C ARG A 385 -16.35 5.60 -9.78
N ASP A 386 -16.57 4.35 -9.40
CA ASP A 386 -17.52 3.44 -10.01
C ASP A 386 -18.11 2.54 -8.94
N SER A 387 -19.40 2.26 -9.01
CA SER A 387 -20.13 1.38 -8.11
C SER A 387 -20.83 0.24 -8.84
N ILE A 388 -20.54 0.04 -10.13
CA ILE A 388 -21.14 -1.01 -10.95
C ILE A 388 -20.27 -2.25 -10.86
N ALA A 389 -20.76 -3.28 -10.19
CA ALA A 389 -20.06 -4.54 -10.07
C ALA A 389 -20.12 -5.34 -11.38
N PRO A 390 -19.09 -6.14 -11.72
CA PRO A 390 -19.11 -7.03 -12.86
C PRO A 390 -20.15 -8.14 -12.68
N ALA A 391 -20.49 -8.82 -13.77
CA ALA A 391 -21.38 -9.98 -13.74
C ALA A 391 -20.76 -11.14 -12.93
N SER A 392 -21.60 -11.96 -12.29
CA SER A 392 -21.12 -13.15 -11.59
C SER A 392 -20.57 -14.17 -12.59
N PRO A 393 -19.38 -14.76 -12.35
CA PRO A 393 -18.80 -15.76 -13.22
C PRO A 393 -19.62 -17.06 -13.21
N LYS A 394 -19.68 -17.76 -14.34
CA LYS A 394 -20.16 -19.16 -14.39
C LYS A 394 -18.98 -20.06 -14.05
N TRP A 395 -19.06 -20.74 -12.93
CA TRP A 395 -17.96 -21.53 -12.38
C TRP A 395 -18.39 -22.94 -11.97
N LYS A 396 -17.43 -23.83 -11.83
CA LYS A 396 -17.56 -25.17 -11.28
C LYS A 396 -16.36 -25.54 -10.42
N SER A 397 -16.52 -26.52 -9.54
CA SER A 397 -15.41 -27.11 -8.79
C SER A 397 -15.45 -28.63 -8.86
N GLU A 398 -14.26 -29.24 -8.75
CA GLU A 398 -14.09 -30.69 -8.67
C GLU A 398 -13.01 -31.00 -7.62
N ILE A 399 -13.15 -32.14 -6.93
CA ILE A 399 -12.13 -32.63 -6.00
C ILE A 399 -11.09 -33.38 -6.80
N VAL A 400 -9.82 -32.96 -6.69
CA VAL A 400 -8.66 -33.59 -7.33
C VAL A 400 -7.64 -33.90 -6.24
N GLY A 401 -7.61 -35.16 -5.79
CA GLY A 401 -6.79 -35.58 -4.65
C GLY A 401 -7.20 -34.82 -3.36
N GLU A 402 -6.27 -34.10 -2.76
CA GLU A 402 -6.48 -33.30 -1.53
C GLU A 402 -6.84 -31.82 -1.83
N SER A 403 -7.13 -31.50 -3.09
CA SER A 403 -7.39 -30.13 -3.54
C SER A 403 -8.77 -30.00 -4.18
N LEU A 404 -9.31 -28.79 -4.16
CA LEU A 404 -10.44 -28.34 -4.96
C LEU A 404 -9.91 -27.57 -6.16
N ARG A 405 -10.20 -28.06 -7.37
CA ARG A 405 -9.97 -27.34 -8.60
C ARG A 405 -11.20 -26.52 -8.95
N PHE A 406 -11.05 -25.21 -8.92
CA PHE A 406 -12.06 -24.28 -9.44
C PHE A 406 -11.75 -23.93 -10.88
N SER A 407 -12.81 -23.79 -11.70
CA SER A 407 -12.69 -23.26 -13.06
C SER A 407 -13.91 -22.44 -13.42
N TRP A 408 -13.71 -21.36 -14.17
CA TRP A 408 -14.78 -20.43 -14.55
C TRP A 408 -14.59 -19.85 -15.94
N GLN A 409 -15.67 -19.27 -16.46
CA GLN A 409 -15.62 -18.51 -17.71
C GLN A 409 -15.18 -17.07 -17.40
N PRO A 410 -14.35 -16.45 -18.28
CA PRO A 410 -13.99 -15.06 -18.11
C PRO A 410 -15.22 -14.16 -18.16
N VAL A 411 -15.22 -13.13 -17.31
CA VAL A 411 -16.27 -12.11 -17.27
C VAL A 411 -15.77 -10.90 -18.02
N ALA A 412 -16.60 -10.37 -18.93
CA ALA A 412 -16.33 -9.11 -19.62
C ALA A 412 -16.75 -7.92 -18.75
N ASP A 413 -15.91 -6.91 -18.69
CA ASP A 413 -16.13 -5.64 -18.01
C ASP A 413 -15.40 -4.51 -18.75
N ASN A 414 -15.71 -3.26 -18.44
CA ASN A 414 -15.02 -2.08 -19.00
C ASN A 414 -13.62 -1.87 -18.42
N THR A 415 -13.29 -2.61 -17.36
CA THR A 415 -11.99 -2.59 -16.69
C THR A 415 -11.40 -4.00 -16.62
N PRO A 416 -10.09 -4.14 -16.31
CA PRO A 416 -9.52 -5.45 -16.01
C PRO A 416 -10.25 -6.14 -14.85
N VAL A 417 -10.52 -7.45 -15.02
CA VAL A 417 -11.22 -8.28 -14.02
C VAL A 417 -10.25 -9.28 -13.41
N VAL A 418 -10.34 -9.41 -12.10
CA VAL A 418 -9.70 -10.47 -11.32
C VAL A 418 -10.76 -11.26 -10.56
N TYR A 419 -10.40 -12.42 -10.02
CA TYR A 419 -11.36 -13.29 -9.34
C TYR A 419 -10.93 -13.56 -7.91
N ASN A 420 -11.95 -13.69 -7.04
CA ASN A 420 -11.78 -14.03 -5.64
C ASN A 420 -12.60 -15.30 -5.33
N ILE A 421 -12.09 -16.12 -4.42
CA ILE A 421 -12.78 -17.33 -3.97
C ILE A 421 -13.10 -17.16 -2.49
N TYR A 422 -14.36 -17.38 -2.16
CA TYR A 422 -14.87 -17.34 -0.80
C TYR A 422 -15.34 -18.73 -0.35
N ARG A 423 -15.07 -19.05 0.89
CA ARG A 423 -15.73 -20.13 1.63
C ARG A 423 -16.92 -19.52 2.36
N LEU A 424 -18.10 -20.11 2.14
CA LEU A 424 -19.35 -19.64 2.73
C LEU A 424 -19.69 -20.47 3.97
N SER A 425 -20.23 -19.83 4.99
CA SER A 425 -20.71 -20.47 6.22
C SER A 425 -21.91 -19.68 6.78
N PRO A 426 -22.64 -20.24 7.77
CA PRO A 426 -23.69 -19.49 8.46
C PRO A 426 -23.21 -18.20 9.13
N GLN A 427 -21.91 -18.11 9.46
CA GLN A 427 -21.28 -16.96 10.09
C GLN A 427 -20.83 -15.90 9.06
N GLY A 428 -20.91 -16.20 7.75
CA GLY A 428 -20.55 -15.32 6.67
C GLY A 428 -19.59 -15.94 5.66
N ALA A 429 -19.07 -15.10 4.78
CA ALA A 429 -18.12 -15.45 3.74
C ALA A 429 -16.68 -15.18 4.20
N GLN A 430 -15.80 -16.14 4.02
CA GLN A 430 -14.36 -16.03 4.28
C GLN A 430 -13.59 -16.07 2.99
N LEU A 431 -12.75 -15.06 2.73
CA LEU A 431 -11.86 -15.00 1.58
C LEU A 431 -10.79 -16.11 1.71
N VAL A 432 -10.62 -16.93 0.68
CA VAL A 432 -9.62 -18.03 0.67
C VAL A 432 -8.59 -17.88 -0.44
N ALA A 433 -8.93 -17.21 -1.54
CA ALA A 433 -7.99 -16.81 -2.58
C ALA A 433 -8.48 -15.50 -3.22
N HIS A 434 -7.57 -14.65 -3.68
CA HIS A 434 -7.93 -13.35 -4.21
C HIS A 434 -6.97 -12.87 -5.31
N HIS A 435 -7.43 -11.89 -6.09
CA HIS A 435 -6.70 -11.29 -7.21
C HIS A 435 -6.21 -12.32 -8.23
N LEU A 436 -6.99 -13.41 -8.42
CA LEU A 436 -6.68 -14.45 -9.40
C LEU A 436 -6.89 -13.91 -10.81
N ARG A 437 -5.88 -13.97 -11.66
CA ARG A 437 -5.92 -13.49 -13.04
C ARG A 437 -6.24 -14.59 -14.05
N ASN A 438 -6.01 -15.87 -13.68
CA ASN A 438 -6.37 -17.04 -14.47
C ASN A 438 -7.84 -17.39 -14.27
N THR A 439 -8.37 -18.23 -15.14
CA THR A 439 -9.75 -18.77 -15.07
C THR A 439 -9.82 -20.14 -14.40
N SER A 440 -8.77 -20.55 -13.71
CA SER A 440 -8.72 -21.75 -12.87
C SER A 440 -7.79 -21.54 -11.68
N PHE A 441 -8.07 -22.27 -10.60
CA PHE A 441 -7.26 -22.23 -9.38
C PHE A 441 -7.41 -23.54 -8.61
N ASP A 442 -6.30 -24.11 -8.16
CA ASP A 442 -6.25 -25.29 -7.29
C ASP A 442 -6.06 -24.84 -5.85
N TYR A 443 -7.02 -25.14 -5.00
CA TYR A 443 -7.02 -24.80 -3.57
C TYR A 443 -6.92 -26.04 -2.71
N THR A 444 -5.86 -26.13 -1.90
CA THR A 444 -5.69 -27.18 -0.90
C THR A 444 -6.05 -26.64 0.46
N PRO A 445 -7.20 -27.01 1.04
CA PRO A 445 -7.58 -26.53 2.38
C PRO A 445 -6.70 -27.15 3.47
N ALA A 446 -6.40 -26.38 4.50
CA ALA A 446 -5.61 -26.86 5.65
C ALA A 446 -6.24 -28.05 6.41
N LEU A 447 -7.56 -28.21 6.29
CA LEU A 447 -8.32 -29.32 6.87
C LEU A 447 -9.03 -30.08 5.73
N PRO A 448 -8.80 -31.39 5.57
CA PRO A 448 -9.45 -32.20 4.52
C PRO A 448 -10.98 -32.13 4.53
N THR A 449 -11.59 -31.98 5.71
CA THR A 449 -13.07 -31.83 5.84
C THR A 449 -13.59 -30.61 5.09
N ARG A 450 -12.79 -29.58 4.86
CA ARG A 450 -13.16 -28.37 4.11
C ARG A 450 -13.30 -28.58 2.60
N LEU A 451 -12.89 -29.73 2.05
CA LEU A 451 -13.15 -30.09 0.65
C LEU A 451 -14.66 -30.11 0.32
N HIS A 452 -15.51 -30.35 1.32
CA HIS A 452 -16.96 -30.41 1.18
C HIS A 452 -17.69 -29.14 1.65
N ASP A 453 -16.96 -28.08 2.02
CA ASP A 453 -17.55 -26.79 2.36
C ASP A 453 -18.18 -26.14 1.11
N VAL A 454 -19.06 -25.16 1.35
CA VAL A 454 -19.64 -24.36 0.27
C VAL A 454 -18.69 -23.25 -0.11
N TYR A 455 -18.43 -23.13 -1.41
CA TYR A 455 -17.56 -22.08 -1.96
C TYR A 455 -18.32 -21.21 -2.96
N ALA A 456 -17.73 -20.06 -3.29
CA ALA A 456 -18.19 -19.20 -4.37
C ALA A 456 -16.99 -18.53 -5.04
N VAL A 457 -17.07 -18.41 -6.36
CA VAL A 457 -16.14 -17.59 -7.16
C VAL A 457 -16.85 -16.29 -7.52
N VAL A 458 -16.22 -15.15 -7.26
CA VAL A 458 -16.71 -13.83 -7.65
C VAL A 458 -15.73 -13.13 -8.57
N ALA A 459 -16.24 -12.32 -9.47
CA ALA A 459 -15.45 -11.41 -10.29
C ALA A 459 -15.31 -10.06 -9.57
N MET A 460 -14.15 -9.43 -9.67
CA MET A 460 -13.87 -8.12 -9.11
C MET A 460 -13.27 -7.23 -10.21
N ASP A 461 -13.82 -6.04 -10.40
CA ASP A 461 -13.32 -5.03 -11.33
C ASP A 461 -12.07 -4.31 -10.78
N ALA A 462 -11.48 -3.44 -11.59
CA ALA A 462 -10.30 -2.70 -11.20
C ALA A 462 -10.58 -1.58 -10.17
N TYR A 463 -11.85 -1.23 -9.91
CA TYR A 463 -12.24 -0.35 -8.81
C TYR A 463 -12.47 -1.10 -7.49
N GLY A 464 -12.41 -2.43 -7.51
CA GLY A 464 -12.60 -3.29 -6.35
C GLY A 464 -14.07 -3.66 -6.08
N ASN A 465 -14.99 -3.40 -7.02
CA ASN A 465 -16.37 -3.85 -6.90
C ASN A 465 -16.45 -5.33 -7.24
N GLU A 466 -17.07 -6.12 -6.35
CA GLU A 466 -17.23 -7.57 -6.52
C GLU A 466 -18.63 -7.90 -6.99
N SER A 467 -18.72 -8.89 -7.89
CA SER A 467 -20.01 -9.50 -8.25
C SER A 467 -20.69 -10.11 -7.02
N SER A 468 -22.01 -10.28 -7.10
CA SER A 468 -22.80 -10.73 -5.95
C SER A 468 -22.34 -12.11 -5.45
N LEU A 469 -22.13 -12.23 -4.14
CA LEU A 469 -21.97 -13.50 -3.46
C LEU A 469 -23.30 -14.22 -3.38
N PRO A 470 -23.39 -15.54 -3.69
CA PRO A 470 -24.59 -16.33 -3.47
C PRO A 470 -24.88 -16.42 -1.97
N LYS A 471 -26.16 -16.53 -1.61
CA LYS A 471 -26.56 -16.83 -0.23
C LYS A 471 -26.04 -18.20 0.15
N TYR A 472 -25.53 -18.35 1.38
CA TYR A 472 -25.18 -19.66 1.91
C TYR A 472 -26.38 -20.59 1.87
N GLN A 473 -26.21 -21.74 1.22
CA GLN A 473 -27.16 -22.86 1.30
C GLN A 473 -26.34 -24.08 1.75
N PRO A 474 -26.68 -24.68 2.91
CA PRO A 474 -25.99 -25.90 3.33
C PRO A 474 -26.18 -26.97 2.27
N TYR A 475 -25.12 -27.73 2.01
CA TYR A 475 -25.19 -28.89 1.14
C TYR A 475 -26.24 -29.85 1.69
N ALA A 476 -27.38 -29.98 1.02
CA ALA A 476 -28.30 -31.07 1.30
C ALA A 476 -27.59 -32.33 0.78
N PRO A 477 -27.22 -33.31 1.62
CA PRO A 477 -26.68 -34.54 1.12
C PRO A 477 -27.74 -35.14 0.17
N SER A 478 -27.45 -35.17 -1.12
CA SER A 478 -28.23 -36.00 -2.04
C SER A 478 -28.26 -37.40 -1.43
N SER A 479 -29.46 -37.94 -1.28
CA SER A 479 -29.71 -39.24 -0.66
C SER A 479 -28.61 -40.25 -1.00
N PRO A 480 -28.07 -41.02 -0.03
CA PRO A 480 -26.95 -41.90 -0.27
C PRO A 480 -27.30 -42.78 -1.45
N ARG A 481 -26.53 -42.69 -2.54
CA ARG A 481 -26.54 -43.72 -3.55
C ARG A 481 -26.09 -44.96 -2.83
N ILE A 482 -27.01 -45.93 -2.65
CA ILE A 482 -26.71 -47.28 -2.23
C ILE A 482 -25.79 -47.82 -3.33
N VAL A 483 -24.48 -47.86 -3.05
CA VAL A 483 -23.54 -48.59 -3.86
C VAL A 483 -23.84 -50.07 -3.54
N ASP A 484 -24.52 -50.73 -4.43
CA ASP A 484 -24.68 -52.18 -4.38
C ASP A 484 -23.27 -52.81 -4.36
N LEU A 485 -22.85 -53.24 -3.19
CA LEU A 485 -21.68 -54.09 -3.06
C LEU A 485 -21.99 -55.42 -3.75
N PRO A 486 -21.17 -55.90 -4.69
CA PRO A 486 -21.38 -57.19 -5.29
C PRO A 486 -21.36 -58.26 -4.20
N SER A 487 -22.44 -59.00 -4.09
CA SER A 487 -22.58 -60.13 -3.18
C SER A 487 -21.45 -61.14 -3.36
N ALA A 488 -20.72 -61.37 -2.26
CA ALA A 488 -19.70 -62.40 -2.22
C ALA A 488 -20.35 -63.79 -2.46
N VAL A 489 -20.08 -64.38 -3.60
CA VAL A 489 -20.47 -65.76 -3.90
C VAL A 489 -19.73 -66.69 -2.95
N ALA A 490 -20.50 -67.30 -2.03
CA ALA A 490 -20.02 -68.38 -1.18
C ALA A 490 -19.69 -69.60 -2.04
N ARG A 491 -18.44 -69.95 -2.18
CA ARG A 491 -18.04 -71.26 -2.70
C ARG A 491 -18.11 -72.26 -1.56
N SER A 492 -19.16 -73.11 -1.59
CA SER A 492 -19.21 -74.31 -0.80
C SER A 492 -18.16 -75.31 -1.28
N ARG A 493 -17.36 -75.83 -0.37
CA ARG A 493 -16.52 -77.01 -0.59
C ARG A 493 -17.40 -78.25 -0.52
N LYS A 494 -17.26 -79.11 -1.55
CA LYS A 494 -17.27 -80.53 -1.39
C LYS A 494 -15.90 -81.10 -1.83
#